data_6310414906aeefd28e92c7a46364386e
#
_entry.id   6310414906aeefd28e92c7a46364386e
#
_cell.length_a   1.000
_cell.length_b   1.000
_cell.length_c   1.000
_cell.angle_alpha   90.00
_cell.angle_beta   90.00
_cell.angle_gamma   90.00
#
_symmetry.space_group_name_H-M   'P 1'
#
loop_
_entity.id
_entity.type
_entity.pdbx_description
1 polymer ?
#
loop_
_entity_poly.entity_id
_entity_poly.type
_entity_poly.pdbx_seq_one_letter_code
_entity_poly.pdbx_strand_id
1 'polypeptide(L)'
;DTVITYRYYEVALNSETKSYVKTLEEAEKVVNEIKEEFSNDNLELDLQISEKYTESIENVDTNSLEVATANVESRAKEIKENKENENALAIVNNIKLSVLPVTGRITSRYGERSSLRRSTHTGLDIACTTGTDIQVVSNGTVTFSSKKGSYGNLIIVDHGNGVETWYGHCSKLYANVGDTVTAGDVIAAVGSTGNSTGPHLHFEIRINGECVNPQNYVY
;
A
#
# COMPACT_ATOMS: atom_id res chain seq x y z
N ASP A 1 20.12 -6.45 -57.23
CA ASP A 1 20.45 -7.05 -55.91
C ASP A 1 19.17 -7.15 -55.10
N THR A 2 18.84 -8.36 -54.66
CA THR A 2 17.65 -8.59 -53.80
C THR A 2 18.06 -8.28 -52.35
N VAL A 3 17.45 -7.24 -51.74
CA VAL A 3 17.66 -6.97 -50.33
C VAL A 3 16.80 -7.94 -49.52
N ILE A 4 17.42 -8.70 -48.64
CA ILE A 4 16.73 -9.60 -47.74
C ILE A 4 16.40 -8.79 -46.48
N THR A 5 15.10 -8.74 -46.09
CA THR A 5 14.68 -8.14 -44.85
C THR A 5 14.16 -9.18 -43.86
N TYR A 6 14.52 -9.04 -42.61
CA TYR A 6 14.09 -9.88 -41.51
C TYR A 6 13.01 -9.16 -40.71
N ARG A 7 11.97 -9.87 -40.38
CA ARG A 7 10.84 -9.36 -39.57
C ARG A 7 11.06 -9.74 -38.12
N TYR A 8 10.74 -8.79 -37.20
CA TYR A 8 10.72 -8.99 -35.78
C TYR A 8 9.62 -8.12 -35.16
N TYR A 9 9.35 -8.26 -33.87
CA TYR A 9 8.26 -7.57 -33.19
C TYR A 9 8.76 -6.81 -31.98
N GLU A 10 8.33 -5.55 -31.86
CA GLU A 10 8.52 -4.70 -30.70
C GLU A 10 7.29 -4.83 -29.80
N VAL A 11 7.47 -5.14 -28.53
CA VAL A 11 6.47 -5.01 -27.48
C VAL A 11 6.83 -3.76 -26.67
N ALA A 12 5.97 -2.77 -26.66
CA ALA A 12 6.16 -1.52 -25.94
C ALA A 12 5.13 -1.38 -24.81
N LEU A 13 5.58 -0.92 -23.65
CA LEU A 13 4.74 -0.52 -22.54
C LEU A 13 4.85 1.00 -22.37
N ASN A 14 3.70 1.70 -22.45
CA ASN A 14 3.57 3.16 -22.35
C ASN A 14 4.53 3.91 -23.31
N SER A 15 4.85 3.31 -24.46
CA SER A 15 5.77 3.81 -25.49
C SER A 15 7.24 4.00 -25.03
N GLU A 16 7.57 3.69 -23.77
CA GLU A 16 8.90 3.92 -23.19
C GLU A 16 9.73 2.64 -23.09
N THR A 17 9.18 1.59 -22.47
CA THR A 17 9.89 0.32 -22.32
C THR A 17 9.63 -0.56 -23.54
N LYS A 18 10.69 -1.01 -24.17
CA LYS A 18 10.63 -1.80 -25.40
C LYS A 18 11.38 -3.11 -25.22
N SER A 19 10.75 -4.20 -25.65
CA SER A 19 11.36 -5.51 -25.80
C SER A 19 11.14 -6.03 -27.20
N TYR A 20 12.08 -6.77 -27.72
CA TYR A 20 12.04 -7.26 -29.09
C TYR A 20 12.03 -8.78 -29.10
N VAL A 21 11.10 -9.37 -29.83
CA VAL A 21 10.98 -10.83 -30.00
C VAL A 21 10.90 -11.18 -31.48
N LYS A 22 11.12 -12.46 -31.81
CA LYS A 22 11.24 -12.91 -33.19
C LYS A 22 9.92 -13.13 -33.88
N THR A 23 8.89 -13.51 -33.12
CA THR A 23 7.59 -13.90 -33.67
C THR A 23 6.44 -13.09 -33.07
N LEU A 24 5.35 -12.97 -33.81
CA LEU A 24 4.12 -12.36 -33.33
C LEU A 24 3.54 -13.12 -32.13
N GLU A 25 3.60 -14.46 -32.17
CA GLU A 25 3.13 -15.32 -31.10
C GLU A 25 3.84 -15.04 -29.75
N GLU A 26 5.16 -14.83 -29.79
CA GLU A 26 5.94 -14.45 -28.62
C GLU A 26 5.51 -13.06 -28.12
N ALA A 27 5.31 -12.08 -29.01
CA ALA A 27 4.86 -10.74 -28.62
C ALA A 27 3.47 -10.75 -27.99
N GLU A 28 2.51 -11.48 -28.56
CA GLU A 28 1.16 -11.66 -28.02
C GLU A 28 1.19 -12.35 -26.65
N LYS A 29 2.08 -13.32 -26.46
CA LYS A 29 2.24 -14.02 -25.19
C LYS A 29 2.75 -13.09 -24.09
N VAL A 30 3.78 -12.26 -24.35
CA VAL A 30 4.24 -11.23 -23.41
C VAL A 30 3.08 -10.32 -22.99
N VAL A 31 2.33 -9.79 -23.97
CA VAL A 31 1.22 -8.87 -23.69
C VAL A 31 0.12 -9.53 -22.85
N ASN A 32 -0.22 -10.78 -23.13
CA ASN A 32 -1.27 -11.51 -22.43
C ASN A 32 -0.85 -11.86 -20.99
N GLU A 33 0.38 -12.30 -20.75
CA GLU A 33 0.93 -12.58 -19.44
C GLU A 33 0.90 -11.32 -18.54
N ILE A 34 1.35 -10.17 -19.06
CA ILE A 34 1.32 -8.90 -18.32
C ILE A 34 -0.12 -8.45 -18.03
N LYS A 35 -1.02 -8.55 -19.00
CA LYS A 35 -2.44 -8.18 -18.79
C LYS A 35 -3.12 -9.06 -17.74
N GLU A 36 -2.80 -10.36 -17.72
CA GLU A 36 -3.36 -11.30 -16.75
C GLU A 36 -2.81 -11.00 -15.34
N GLU A 37 -1.50 -10.82 -15.19
CA GLU A 37 -0.84 -10.54 -13.90
C GLU A 37 -1.39 -9.26 -13.25
N PHE A 38 -1.55 -8.19 -14.02
CA PHE A 38 -1.98 -6.87 -13.49
C PHE A 38 -3.48 -6.60 -13.67
N SER A 39 -4.29 -7.60 -14.00
CA SER A 39 -5.74 -7.46 -14.29
C SER A 39 -6.54 -6.84 -13.15
N ASN A 40 -6.15 -7.07 -11.90
CA ASN A 40 -6.84 -6.62 -10.69
C ASN A 40 -6.30 -5.30 -10.11
N ASP A 41 -5.24 -4.74 -10.68
CA ASP A 41 -4.51 -3.61 -10.09
C ASP A 41 -5.04 -2.23 -10.48
N ASN A 42 -6.10 -2.17 -11.28
CA ASN A 42 -6.66 -0.90 -11.80
C ASN A 42 -5.59 0.03 -12.39
N LEU A 43 -4.61 -0.57 -13.12
CA LEU A 43 -3.55 0.13 -13.82
C LEU A 43 -3.92 0.34 -15.28
N GLU A 44 -3.65 1.53 -15.80
CA GLU A 44 -3.68 1.79 -17.24
C GLU A 44 -2.32 1.47 -17.84
N LEU A 45 -2.18 0.25 -18.38
CA LEU A 45 -0.98 -0.20 -19.08
C LEU A 45 -1.24 -0.17 -20.58
N ASP A 46 -0.62 0.78 -21.29
CA ASP A 46 -0.66 0.85 -22.74
C ASP A 46 0.38 -0.11 -23.35
N LEU A 47 -0.08 -1.33 -23.66
CA LEU A 47 0.73 -2.40 -24.25
C LEU A 47 0.48 -2.46 -25.74
N GLN A 48 1.53 -2.20 -26.53
CA GLN A 48 1.49 -2.15 -27.98
C GLN A 48 2.45 -3.16 -28.60
N ILE A 49 2.02 -3.80 -29.70
CA ILE A 49 2.85 -4.64 -30.53
C ILE A 49 3.05 -3.93 -31.88
N SER A 50 4.30 -3.79 -32.30
CA SER A 50 4.65 -3.21 -33.59
C SER A 50 5.53 -4.17 -34.38
N GLU A 51 5.14 -4.42 -35.64
CA GLU A 51 5.95 -5.17 -36.58
C GLU A 51 7.10 -4.30 -37.10
N LYS A 52 8.32 -4.81 -37.10
CA LYS A 52 9.53 -4.12 -37.50
C LYS A 52 10.30 -4.96 -38.51
N TYR A 53 11.13 -4.29 -39.31
CA TYR A 53 11.96 -4.91 -40.32
C TYR A 53 13.40 -4.42 -40.23
N THR A 54 14.38 -5.31 -40.50
CA THR A 54 15.79 -4.99 -40.56
C THR A 54 16.47 -5.78 -41.71
N GLU A 55 17.54 -5.24 -42.26
CA GLU A 55 18.38 -5.93 -43.23
C GLU A 55 19.36 -6.94 -42.59
N SER A 56 19.60 -6.79 -41.26
CA SER A 56 20.43 -7.69 -40.47
C SER A 56 19.80 -7.95 -39.11
N ILE A 57 19.37 -9.18 -38.88
CA ILE A 57 18.80 -9.60 -37.61
C ILE A 57 19.82 -9.62 -36.46
N GLU A 58 21.11 -9.77 -36.80
CA GLU A 58 22.21 -9.75 -35.82
C GLU A 58 22.38 -8.39 -35.16
N ASN A 59 21.86 -7.32 -35.78
CA ASN A 59 21.89 -5.97 -35.25
C ASN A 59 20.66 -5.67 -34.35
N VAL A 60 19.72 -6.60 -34.24
CA VAL A 60 18.54 -6.48 -33.35
C VAL A 60 18.74 -7.39 -32.16
N ASP A 61 18.83 -6.80 -30.99
CA ASP A 61 18.89 -7.54 -29.72
C ASP A 61 17.50 -8.13 -29.40
N THR A 62 17.13 -9.21 -30.13
CA THR A 62 15.90 -9.94 -29.86
C THR A 62 16.07 -10.78 -28.59
N ASN A 63 15.26 -10.49 -27.62
CA ASN A 63 15.22 -11.22 -26.36
C ASN A 63 14.57 -12.61 -26.52
N SER A 64 14.91 -13.56 -25.67
CA SER A 64 14.06 -14.72 -25.45
C SER A 64 12.70 -14.27 -24.86
N LEU A 65 11.67 -15.08 -25.06
CA LEU A 65 10.35 -14.79 -24.50
C LEU A 65 10.42 -14.46 -23.00
N GLU A 66 11.15 -15.25 -22.22
CA GLU A 66 11.34 -15.06 -20.77
C GLU A 66 11.95 -13.69 -20.43
N VAL A 67 12.99 -13.27 -21.16
CA VAL A 67 13.65 -11.98 -20.94
C VAL A 67 12.74 -10.83 -21.36
N ALA A 68 12.02 -10.98 -22.48
CA ALA A 68 11.08 -9.97 -22.94
C ALA A 68 9.93 -9.76 -21.96
N THR A 69 9.34 -10.86 -21.44
CA THR A 69 8.31 -10.81 -20.40
C THR A 69 8.84 -10.13 -19.13
N ALA A 70 10.00 -10.56 -18.62
CA ALA A 70 10.61 -10.00 -17.42
C ALA A 70 10.89 -8.49 -17.51
N ASN A 71 11.33 -8.00 -18.67
CA ASN A 71 11.59 -6.58 -18.90
C ASN A 71 10.29 -5.75 -18.81
N VAL A 72 9.22 -6.21 -19.46
CA VAL A 72 7.92 -5.51 -19.47
C VAL A 72 7.25 -5.60 -18.10
N GLU A 73 7.31 -6.76 -17.44
CA GLU A 73 6.81 -7.00 -16.08
C GLU A 73 7.48 -6.10 -15.04
N SER A 74 8.81 -5.98 -15.10
CA SER A 74 9.58 -5.12 -14.20
C SER A 74 9.10 -3.66 -14.28
N ARG A 75 8.87 -3.18 -15.50
CA ARG A 75 8.36 -1.82 -15.71
C ARG A 75 6.91 -1.65 -15.25
N ALA A 76 6.05 -2.64 -15.48
CA ALA A 76 4.68 -2.63 -14.99
C ALA A 76 4.62 -2.57 -13.45
N LYS A 77 5.49 -3.32 -12.76
CA LYS A 77 5.66 -3.28 -11.29
C LYS A 77 6.12 -1.90 -10.81
N GLU A 78 7.06 -1.27 -11.50
CA GLU A 78 7.51 0.09 -11.17
C GLU A 78 6.38 1.12 -11.34
N ILE A 79 5.57 1.02 -12.41
CA ILE A 79 4.39 1.89 -12.62
C ILE A 79 3.39 1.70 -11.49
N LYS A 80 3.11 0.44 -11.10
CA LYS A 80 2.24 0.11 -9.96
C LYS A 80 2.74 0.75 -8.67
N GLU A 81 4.02 0.56 -8.34
CA GLU A 81 4.63 1.12 -7.14
C GLU A 81 4.56 2.64 -7.11
N ASN A 82 4.84 3.31 -8.24
CA ASN A 82 4.75 4.77 -8.34
C ASN A 82 3.32 5.26 -8.10
N LYS A 83 2.31 4.62 -8.72
CA LYS A 83 0.89 4.94 -8.51
C LYS A 83 0.46 4.76 -7.05
N GLU A 84 0.89 3.67 -6.41
CA GLU A 84 0.62 3.44 -4.99
C GLU A 84 1.30 4.49 -4.09
N ASN A 85 2.53 4.92 -4.43
CA ASN A 85 3.24 5.97 -3.70
C ASN A 85 2.55 7.33 -3.85
N GLU A 86 2.06 7.68 -5.06
CA GLU A 86 1.29 8.90 -5.31
C GLU A 86 -0.02 8.95 -4.52
N ASN A 87 -0.65 7.80 -4.28
CA ASN A 87 -1.89 7.69 -3.53
C ASN A 87 -1.68 7.54 -2.00
N ALA A 88 -0.45 7.33 -1.53
CA ALA A 88 -0.16 7.22 -0.11
C ALA A 88 -0.29 8.59 0.58
N LEU A 89 -0.89 8.62 1.78
CA LEU A 89 -0.91 9.81 2.64
C LEU A 89 0.50 10.13 3.14
N ALA A 90 1.27 9.11 3.47
CA ALA A 90 2.68 9.20 3.83
C ALA A 90 3.42 7.89 3.59
N ILE A 91 4.76 7.98 3.46
CA ILE A 91 5.65 6.82 3.43
C ILE A 91 6.60 6.92 4.62
N VAL A 92 6.61 5.88 5.46
CA VAL A 92 7.41 5.79 6.68
C VAL A 92 8.21 4.49 6.67
N ASN A 93 9.54 4.56 6.66
CA ASN A 93 10.40 3.36 6.59
C ASN A 93 9.98 2.39 5.46
N ASN A 94 9.64 2.90 4.27
CA ASN A 94 9.07 2.16 3.13
C ASN A 94 7.68 1.52 3.39
N ILE A 95 6.99 1.91 4.45
CA ILE A 95 5.60 1.53 4.69
C ILE A 95 4.68 2.64 4.19
N LYS A 96 3.74 2.30 3.31
CA LYS A 96 2.76 3.24 2.73
C LYS A 96 1.55 3.34 3.66
N LEU A 97 1.29 4.53 4.21
CA LEU A 97 0.09 4.84 4.97
C LEU A 97 -0.92 5.45 3.99
N SER A 98 -1.96 4.71 3.63
CA SER A 98 -2.81 5.05 2.47
C SER A 98 -4.23 5.46 2.87
N VAL A 99 -4.63 5.22 4.12
CA VAL A 99 -6.01 5.40 4.59
C VAL A 99 -6.02 6.14 5.93
N LEU A 100 -7.00 7.04 6.11
CA LEU A 100 -7.31 7.59 7.44
C LEU A 100 -8.00 6.51 8.28
N PRO A 101 -7.58 6.30 9.57
CA PRO A 101 -8.21 5.27 10.40
C PRO A 101 -9.70 5.57 10.70
N VAL A 102 -10.05 6.83 10.87
CA VAL A 102 -11.44 7.33 10.96
C VAL A 102 -11.51 8.77 10.47
N THR A 103 -12.69 9.23 10.07
CA THR A 103 -12.97 10.65 9.83
C THR A 103 -13.69 11.22 11.05
N GLY A 104 -13.13 12.28 11.67
CA GLY A 104 -13.70 12.86 12.86
C GLY A 104 -13.02 14.17 13.28
N ARG A 105 -13.44 14.71 14.43
CA ARG A 105 -12.87 15.95 14.97
C ARG A 105 -11.71 15.63 15.91
N ILE A 106 -10.51 16.15 15.64
CA ILE A 106 -9.36 16.05 16.55
C ILE A 106 -9.70 16.78 17.86
N THR A 107 -9.61 16.06 18.97
CA THR A 107 -9.94 16.56 20.32
C THR A 107 -8.72 16.66 21.23
N SER A 108 -7.67 15.89 20.98
CA SER A 108 -6.39 16.00 21.68
C SER A 108 -5.23 15.58 20.78
N ARG A 109 -4.15 16.34 20.82
CA ARG A 109 -3.00 16.14 19.95
C ARG A 109 -1.87 15.39 20.65
N TYR A 110 -0.99 14.82 19.84
CA TYR A 110 0.28 14.26 20.32
C TYR A 110 1.07 15.32 21.10
N GLY A 111 1.69 14.91 22.20
CA GLY A 111 2.49 15.81 23.03
C GLY A 111 1.71 16.68 24.01
N GLU A 112 0.38 16.76 23.92
CA GLU A 112 -0.45 17.54 24.83
C GLU A 112 -0.41 16.97 26.27
N ARG A 113 -0.43 17.89 27.25
CA ARG A 113 -0.58 17.59 28.68
C ARG A 113 -1.94 18.08 29.15
N SER A 114 -2.60 17.32 29.98
CA SER A 114 -3.85 17.73 30.61
C SER A 114 -3.85 17.30 32.09
N SER A 115 -4.74 17.92 32.88
CA SER A 115 -4.94 17.54 34.27
C SER A 115 -5.45 16.10 34.44
N LEU A 116 -6.04 15.53 33.41
CA LEU A 116 -6.58 14.17 33.40
C LEU A 116 -5.51 13.09 33.01
N ARG A 117 -4.35 13.52 32.51
CA ARG A 117 -3.26 12.64 32.09
C ARG A 117 -2.03 12.85 32.98
N ARG A 118 -1.47 11.76 33.53
CA ARG A 118 -0.23 11.79 34.30
C ARG A 118 1.02 11.91 33.41
N SER A 119 0.88 11.62 32.11
CA SER A 119 1.95 11.64 31.11
C SER A 119 1.55 12.45 29.89
N THR A 120 2.52 12.78 29.06
CA THR A 120 2.33 13.38 27.75
C THR A 120 1.49 12.45 26.86
N HIS A 121 0.62 13.02 26.03
CA HIS A 121 -0.23 12.27 25.11
C HIS A 121 0.61 11.59 24.01
N THR A 122 0.48 10.28 23.88
CA THR A 122 1.29 9.44 22.99
C THR A 122 0.74 9.30 21.58
N GLY A 123 -0.47 9.83 21.34
CA GLY A 123 -1.17 9.68 20.06
C GLY A 123 -2.03 10.89 19.69
N LEU A 124 -3.03 10.63 18.90
CA LEU A 124 -4.03 11.57 18.43
C LEU A 124 -5.41 11.05 18.84
N ASP A 125 -6.23 11.90 19.50
CA ASP A 125 -7.60 11.56 19.82
C ASP A 125 -8.57 12.18 18.80
N ILE A 126 -9.34 11.33 18.12
CA ILE A 126 -10.31 11.71 17.09
C ILE A 126 -11.71 11.34 17.57
N ALA A 127 -12.51 12.35 17.91
CA ALA A 127 -13.90 12.16 18.34
C ALA A 127 -14.77 11.70 17.17
N CYS A 128 -15.43 10.58 17.39
CA CYS A 128 -16.37 9.95 16.46
C CYS A 128 -17.53 9.32 17.25
N THR A 129 -18.62 9.02 16.58
CA THR A 129 -19.74 8.29 17.18
C THR A 129 -19.31 6.88 17.58
N THR A 130 -19.80 6.39 18.72
CA THR A 130 -19.59 4.97 19.11
C THR A 130 -20.11 4.05 18.01
N GLY A 131 -19.31 3.06 17.65
CA GLY A 131 -19.62 2.11 16.58
C GLY A 131 -19.15 2.53 15.18
N THR A 132 -18.56 3.73 15.01
CA THR A 132 -17.89 4.11 13.76
C THR A 132 -16.78 3.10 13.45
N ASP A 133 -16.73 2.62 12.23
CA ASP A 133 -15.70 1.68 11.78
C ASP A 133 -14.30 2.31 11.83
N ILE A 134 -13.35 1.53 12.33
CA ILE A 134 -11.91 1.87 12.36
C ILE A 134 -11.22 1.05 11.29
N GLN A 135 -10.59 1.73 10.34
CA GLN A 135 -9.85 1.12 9.25
C GLN A 135 -8.35 1.08 9.56
N VAL A 136 -7.67 0.01 9.15
CA VAL A 136 -6.22 -0.07 9.21
C VAL A 136 -5.60 0.85 8.15
N VAL A 137 -4.55 1.58 8.52
CA VAL A 137 -3.94 2.63 7.68
C VAL A 137 -3.00 2.08 6.60
N SER A 138 -2.52 0.85 6.77
CA SER A 138 -1.57 0.16 5.88
C SER A 138 -1.73 -1.35 5.99
N ASN A 139 -1.17 -2.08 5.02
CA ASN A 139 -1.07 -3.53 5.10
C ASN A 139 -0.23 -3.95 6.32
N GLY A 140 -0.54 -5.10 6.94
CA GLY A 140 0.22 -5.57 8.09
C GLY A 140 -0.36 -6.82 8.72
N THR A 141 0.15 -7.14 9.91
CA THR A 141 -0.30 -8.28 10.72
C THR A 141 -0.74 -7.78 12.10
N VAL A 142 -1.87 -8.24 12.57
CA VAL A 142 -2.37 -7.92 13.93
C VAL A 142 -1.50 -8.64 14.97
N THR A 143 -0.80 -7.88 15.80
CA THR A 143 0.07 -8.41 16.86
C THR A 143 -0.58 -8.37 18.24
N PHE A 144 -1.63 -7.57 18.41
CA PHE A 144 -2.39 -7.47 19.64
C PHE A 144 -3.85 -7.15 19.36
N SER A 145 -4.78 -7.85 20.02
CA SER A 145 -6.23 -7.59 19.94
C SER A 145 -6.91 -8.01 21.24
N SER A 146 -6.89 -7.11 22.25
CA SER A 146 -7.45 -7.39 23.57
C SER A 146 -7.54 -6.11 24.42
N LYS A 147 -7.95 -6.23 25.67
CA LYS A 147 -7.94 -5.13 26.66
C LYS A 147 -6.52 -4.90 27.19
N LYS A 148 -6.06 -3.63 27.17
CA LYS A 148 -4.73 -3.23 27.65
C LYS A 148 -4.77 -1.93 28.46
N GLY A 149 -4.81 -2.04 29.79
CA GLY A 149 -4.67 -0.92 30.72
C GLY A 149 -5.54 0.29 30.39
N SER A 150 -4.92 1.47 30.31
CA SER A 150 -5.60 2.73 30.00
C SER A 150 -6.17 2.81 28.57
N TYR A 151 -5.61 2.07 27.61
CA TYR A 151 -6.11 2.01 26.23
C TYR A 151 -7.50 1.36 26.09
N GLY A 152 -7.97 0.63 27.13
CA GLY A 152 -9.19 -0.16 27.01
C GLY A 152 -9.02 -1.29 26.01
N ASN A 153 -9.99 -1.50 25.14
CA ASN A 153 -9.85 -2.43 24.01
C ASN A 153 -8.95 -1.81 22.96
N LEU A 154 -7.90 -2.56 22.60
CA LEU A 154 -6.82 -2.10 21.73
C LEU A 154 -6.54 -3.12 20.64
N ILE A 155 -6.32 -2.65 19.41
CA ILE A 155 -5.65 -3.39 18.34
C ILE A 155 -4.29 -2.75 18.08
N ILE A 156 -3.28 -3.59 17.85
CA ILE A 156 -1.97 -3.21 17.34
C ILE A 156 -1.73 -3.96 16.04
N VAL A 157 -1.32 -3.23 15.02
CA VAL A 157 -0.90 -3.79 13.73
C VAL A 157 0.56 -3.47 13.50
N ASP A 158 1.35 -4.50 13.22
CA ASP A 158 2.73 -4.40 12.76
C ASP A 158 2.73 -4.36 11.22
N HIS A 159 3.29 -3.30 10.66
CA HIS A 159 3.39 -3.07 9.22
C HIS A 159 4.76 -3.50 8.67
N GLY A 160 5.66 -4.00 9.52
CA GLY A 160 7.05 -4.28 9.17
C GLY A 160 7.94 -3.04 9.29
N ASN A 161 9.25 -3.23 9.07
CA ASN A 161 10.27 -2.17 9.09
C ASN A 161 10.25 -1.30 10.36
N GLY A 162 9.78 -1.85 11.49
CA GLY A 162 9.66 -1.15 12.78
C GLY A 162 8.48 -0.18 12.87
N VAL A 163 7.51 -0.24 11.96
CA VAL A 163 6.30 0.61 11.97
C VAL A 163 5.12 -0.15 12.54
N GLU A 164 4.54 0.37 13.62
CA GLU A 164 3.31 -0.12 14.21
C GLU A 164 2.24 0.97 14.28
N THR A 165 0.97 0.57 14.23
CA THR A 165 -0.17 1.45 14.54
C THR A 165 -1.04 0.86 15.63
N TRP A 166 -1.52 1.73 16.51
CA TRP A 166 -2.29 1.38 17.70
C TRP A 166 -3.66 2.06 17.67
N TYR A 167 -4.72 1.28 17.91
CA TYR A 167 -6.11 1.72 17.82
C TYR A 167 -6.81 1.45 19.16
N GLY A 168 -6.86 2.47 20.02
CA GLY A 168 -7.36 2.37 21.41
C GLY A 168 -8.80 2.82 21.60
N HIS A 169 -9.33 2.54 22.79
CA HIS A 169 -10.67 2.84 23.29
C HIS A 169 -11.81 2.19 22.50
N CYS A 170 -11.53 1.15 21.72
CA CYS A 170 -12.51 0.47 20.87
C CYS A 170 -13.70 -0.06 21.67
N SER A 171 -14.89 0.02 21.08
CA SER A 171 -16.11 -0.66 21.61
C SER A 171 -16.10 -2.14 21.27
N LYS A 172 -15.57 -2.49 20.07
CA LYS A 172 -15.49 -3.85 19.56
C LYS A 172 -14.22 -4.04 18.75
N LEU A 173 -13.62 -5.22 18.87
CA LEU A 173 -12.48 -5.67 18.09
C LEU A 173 -12.97 -6.71 17.09
N TYR A 174 -12.68 -6.56 15.80
CA TYR A 174 -13.10 -7.47 14.75
C TYR A 174 -11.95 -8.37 14.31
N ALA A 175 -10.72 -7.82 14.26
CA ALA A 175 -9.54 -8.57 13.89
C ALA A 175 -8.90 -9.28 15.09
N ASN A 176 -8.29 -10.43 14.86
CA ASN A 176 -7.64 -11.26 15.86
C ASN A 176 -6.11 -11.25 15.68
N VAL A 177 -5.38 -11.58 16.72
CA VAL A 177 -3.92 -11.74 16.64
C VAL A 177 -3.55 -12.80 15.59
N GLY A 178 -2.65 -12.45 14.68
CA GLY A 178 -2.19 -13.26 13.56
C GLY A 178 -2.95 -12.99 12.25
N ASP A 179 -4.05 -12.24 12.27
CA ASP A 179 -4.74 -11.88 11.04
C ASP A 179 -3.84 -10.94 10.19
N THR A 180 -3.75 -11.24 8.89
CA THR A 180 -3.19 -10.33 7.89
C THR A 180 -4.29 -9.38 7.45
N VAL A 181 -3.99 -8.08 7.44
CA VAL A 181 -4.92 -7.00 7.08
C VAL A 181 -4.36 -6.13 5.97
N THR A 182 -5.25 -5.62 5.13
CA THR A 182 -4.93 -4.72 4.02
C THR A 182 -5.42 -3.31 4.34
N ALA A 183 -4.70 -2.29 3.89
CA ALA A 183 -5.09 -0.89 4.08
C ALA A 183 -6.58 -0.67 3.72
N GLY A 184 -7.35 -0.10 4.65
CA GLY A 184 -8.79 0.10 4.51
C GLY A 184 -9.67 -1.00 5.11
N ASP A 185 -9.12 -2.16 5.50
CA ASP A 185 -9.89 -3.18 6.20
C ASP A 185 -10.43 -2.65 7.53
N VAL A 186 -11.68 -2.97 7.84
CA VAL A 186 -12.30 -2.60 9.13
C VAL A 186 -11.85 -3.59 10.20
N ILE A 187 -11.05 -3.11 11.16
CA ILE A 187 -10.43 -3.94 12.20
C ILE A 187 -11.12 -3.80 13.57
N ALA A 188 -11.80 -2.69 13.82
CA ALA A 188 -12.45 -2.40 15.10
C ALA A 188 -13.58 -1.38 14.92
N ALA A 189 -14.28 -1.04 16.02
CA ALA A 189 -15.23 0.06 16.09
C ALA A 189 -14.89 1.04 17.21
N VAL A 190 -15.09 2.34 16.95
CA VAL A 190 -14.89 3.42 17.93
C VAL A 190 -15.74 3.20 19.18
N GLY A 191 -15.17 3.48 20.33
CA GLY A 191 -15.83 3.38 21.63
C GLY A 191 -15.31 4.38 22.63
N SER A 192 -15.44 4.02 23.92
CA SER A 192 -14.98 4.82 25.06
C SER A 192 -14.51 3.89 26.19
N THR A 193 -13.83 2.80 25.84
CA THR A 193 -13.32 1.84 26.84
C THR A 193 -12.00 2.30 27.43
N GLY A 194 -11.64 1.80 28.62
CA GLY A 194 -10.41 2.19 29.31
C GLY A 194 -10.49 3.58 29.95
N ASN A 195 -9.40 4.37 29.85
CA ASN A 195 -9.35 5.73 30.39
C ASN A 195 -9.78 6.75 29.32
N SER A 196 -11.09 6.91 29.14
CA SER A 196 -11.70 7.76 28.13
C SER A 196 -12.81 8.57 28.72
N THR A 197 -12.97 9.83 28.31
CA THR A 197 -14.03 10.75 28.77
C THR A 197 -15.24 10.82 27.83
N GLY A 198 -15.16 10.16 26.66
CA GLY A 198 -16.23 10.11 25.68
C GLY A 198 -15.79 9.38 24.42
N PRO A 199 -16.72 9.10 23.49
CA PRO A 199 -16.41 8.30 22.31
C PRO A 199 -15.35 8.95 21.40
N HIS A 200 -14.23 8.27 21.21
CA HIS A 200 -13.15 8.67 20.30
C HIS A 200 -12.25 7.47 19.96
N LEU A 201 -11.51 7.58 18.87
CA LEU A 201 -10.35 6.76 18.59
C LEU A 201 -9.11 7.43 19.19
N HIS A 202 -8.36 6.71 20.02
CA HIS A 202 -6.96 7.04 20.34
C HIS A 202 -6.06 6.32 19.34
N PHE A 203 -5.36 7.10 18.51
CA PHE A 203 -4.54 6.58 17.42
C PHE A 203 -3.06 6.91 17.63
N GLU A 204 -2.19 5.90 17.60
CA GLU A 204 -0.74 6.08 17.65
C GLU A 204 -0.08 5.52 16.39
N ILE A 205 0.99 6.17 15.96
CA ILE A 205 2.01 5.62 15.06
C ILE A 205 3.28 5.46 15.88
N ARG A 206 3.90 4.30 15.79
CA ARG A 206 5.19 4.01 16.43
C ARG A 206 6.21 3.62 15.38
N ILE A 207 7.40 4.19 15.51
CA ILE A 207 8.57 3.89 14.67
C ILE A 207 9.67 3.38 15.58
N ASN A 208 10.09 2.12 15.39
CA ASN A 208 11.06 1.45 16.25
C ASN A 208 10.71 1.51 17.76
N GLY A 209 9.40 1.38 18.07
CA GLY A 209 8.87 1.45 19.42
C GLY A 209 8.59 2.85 19.97
N GLU A 210 9.07 3.91 19.33
CA GLU A 210 8.90 5.30 19.76
C GLU A 210 7.60 5.88 19.17
N CYS A 211 6.79 6.53 20.02
CA CYS A 211 5.58 7.23 19.57
C CYS A 211 5.96 8.49 18.78
N VAL A 212 5.36 8.67 17.61
CA VAL A 212 5.51 9.87 16.78
C VAL A 212 4.18 10.59 16.60
N ASN A 213 4.22 11.86 16.17
CA ASN A 213 3.00 12.63 15.95
C ASN A 213 2.24 12.15 14.72
N PRO A 214 1.03 11.53 14.85
CA PRO A 214 0.29 11.02 13.70
C PRO A 214 -0.12 12.09 12.69
N GLN A 215 -0.23 13.37 13.11
CA GLN A 215 -0.58 14.47 12.21
C GLN A 215 0.49 14.77 11.16
N ASN A 216 1.72 14.31 11.37
CA ASN A 216 2.79 14.45 10.40
C ASN A 216 2.69 13.43 9.24
N TYR A 217 1.78 12.46 9.35
CA TYR A 217 1.71 11.32 8.45
C TYR A 217 0.32 11.10 7.83
N VAL A 218 -0.75 11.14 8.61
CA VAL A 218 -2.08 10.73 8.13
C VAL A 218 -3.21 11.73 8.44
N TYR A 219 -2.94 12.86 9.08
CA TYR A 219 -3.98 13.88 9.40
C TYR A 219 -3.57 15.30 9.06
#